data_25c43b848acd55f9d0da178ba5e410cf
#
_entry.id   25c43b848acd55f9d0da178ba5e410cf
#
_cell.length_a   1.000
_cell.length_b   1.000
_cell.length_c   1.000
_cell.angle_alpha   90.00
_cell.angle_beta   90.00
_cell.angle_gamma   90.00
#
_symmetry.space_group_name_H-M   'P 1'
#
loop_
_entity.id
_entity.type
_entity.pdbx_description
1 polymer ?
#
loop_
_entity_poly.entity_id
_entity_poly.type
_entity_poly.pdbx_seq_one_letter_code
_entity_poly.pdbx_strand_id
1 'polypeptide(L)'
;MIAHLRGRLFSKQPGQAIVEAGGVGYDVVISIPTFTALPAEGAEVSLYIHTQVREDILALYGFLDRNEKRLFERLITVTGVGPKLAVTILSGLNPERTVAAIRAQDHATLTHIPGVGKKLAERLVVELKDKLEDMAAAPAAVSAGPAGEDVLSALTNLGYQRPAAQKAIESAVEKDKSLGQEFDPLFRAALKIIR
;
A
#
# COMPACT_ATOMS: atom_id res chain seq x y z
N MET A 1 20.10 1.68 -10.46
CA MET A 1 18.68 1.49 -10.06
C MET A 1 18.36 2.45 -8.93
N ILE A 2 17.26 3.20 -9.05
CA ILE A 2 16.79 4.15 -8.04
C ILE A 2 15.68 3.46 -7.25
N ALA A 3 15.85 3.31 -5.93
CA ALA A 3 14.90 2.61 -5.07
C ALA A 3 14.09 3.54 -4.17
N HIS A 4 14.60 4.75 -3.94
CA HIS A 4 14.04 5.78 -3.09
C HIS A 4 14.48 7.14 -3.58
N LEU A 5 13.61 8.14 -3.47
CA LEU A 5 13.88 9.52 -3.84
C LEU A 5 13.33 10.45 -2.76
N ARG A 6 14.19 11.27 -2.18
CA ARG A 6 13.82 12.33 -1.24
C ARG A 6 14.32 13.66 -1.76
N GLY A 7 13.43 14.65 -1.82
CA GLY A 7 13.76 15.97 -2.31
C GLY A 7 12.58 16.91 -2.24
N ARG A 8 12.69 18.04 -2.93
CA ARG A 8 11.65 19.04 -3.03
C ARG A 8 10.69 18.70 -4.17
N LEU A 9 9.40 18.72 -3.92
CA LEU A 9 8.40 18.58 -4.96
C LEU A 9 8.42 19.83 -5.86
N PHE A 10 8.99 19.70 -7.04
CA PHE A 10 9.13 20.81 -7.99
C PHE A 10 7.80 21.12 -8.68
N SER A 11 7.11 20.08 -9.16
CA SER A 11 5.77 20.19 -9.74
C SER A 11 5.04 18.89 -9.64
N LYS A 12 3.69 18.93 -9.69
CA LYS A 12 2.84 17.74 -9.76
C LYS A 12 1.62 17.96 -10.65
N GLN A 13 1.25 16.91 -11.38
CA GLN A 13 0.01 16.83 -12.12
C GLN A 13 -0.54 15.41 -12.05
N PRO A 14 -1.82 15.17 -12.42
CA PRO A 14 -2.37 13.82 -12.42
C PRO A 14 -1.50 12.85 -13.23
N GLY A 15 -0.97 11.83 -12.56
CA GLY A 15 -0.10 10.81 -13.17
C GLY A 15 1.40 11.12 -13.17
N GLN A 16 1.84 12.31 -12.76
CA GLN A 16 3.24 12.72 -12.82
C GLN A 16 3.63 13.61 -11.64
N ALA A 17 4.85 13.46 -11.15
CA ALA A 17 5.49 14.38 -10.22
C ALA A 17 6.95 14.58 -10.60
N ILE A 18 7.45 15.82 -10.49
CA ILE A 18 8.88 16.11 -10.61
C ILE A 18 9.43 16.40 -9.22
N VAL A 19 10.40 15.59 -8.81
CA VAL A 19 11.09 15.75 -7.52
C VAL A 19 12.52 16.20 -7.77
N GLU A 20 12.87 17.36 -7.24
CA GLU A 20 14.23 17.89 -7.30
C GLU A 20 15.05 17.33 -6.13
N ALA A 21 16.16 16.69 -6.44
CA ALA A 21 17.13 16.23 -5.47
C ALA A 21 18.55 16.55 -5.96
N GLY A 22 19.30 17.36 -5.19
CA GLY A 22 20.67 17.74 -5.52
C GLY A 22 20.81 18.54 -6.84
N GLY A 23 19.81 19.32 -7.21
CA GLY A 23 19.79 20.11 -8.45
C GLY A 23 19.37 19.32 -9.70
N VAL A 24 18.94 18.07 -9.54
CA VAL A 24 18.42 17.22 -10.63
C VAL A 24 16.92 17.01 -10.43
N GLY A 25 16.13 17.30 -11.47
CA GLY A 25 14.69 17.01 -11.49
C GLY A 25 14.43 15.58 -11.99
N TYR A 26 13.86 14.76 -11.12
CA TYR A 26 13.45 13.40 -11.44
C TYR A 26 11.98 13.37 -11.84
N ASP A 27 11.69 12.94 -13.07
CA ASP A 27 10.33 12.74 -13.56
C ASP A 27 9.82 11.37 -13.10
N VAL A 28 8.74 11.38 -12.31
CA VAL A 28 8.21 10.20 -11.64
C VAL A 28 6.74 10.01 -12.01
N VAL A 29 6.41 8.87 -12.57
CA VAL A 29 5.03 8.44 -12.81
C VAL A 29 4.41 8.02 -11.48
N ILE A 30 3.21 8.54 -11.17
CA ILE A 30 2.50 8.30 -9.91
C ILE A 30 1.04 7.92 -10.16
N SER A 31 0.43 7.23 -9.21
CA SER A 31 -1.01 6.95 -9.20
C SER A 31 -1.83 8.21 -8.84
N ILE A 32 -3.13 8.20 -9.14
CA ILE A 32 -4.03 9.30 -8.73
C ILE A 32 -4.13 9.42 -7.20
N PRO A 33 -4.23 8.34 -6.40
CA PRO A 33 -4.15 8.43 -4.95
C PRO A 33 -2.84 9.09 -4.46
N THR A 34 -1.69 8.68 -5.01
CA THR A 34 -0.41 9.31 -4.69
C THR A 34 -0.41 10.80 -5.04
N PHE A 35 -0.90 11.21 -6.23
CA PHE A 35 -1.03 12.62 -6.61
C PHE A 35 -1.85 13.42 -5.61
N THR A 36 -2.97 12.87 -5.16
CA THR A 36 -3.88 13.54 -4.20
C THR A 36 -3.23 13.68 -2.82
N ALA A 37 -2.45 12.69 -2.40
CA ALA A 37 -1.79 12.67 -1.10
C ALA A 37 -0.48 13.46 -1.05
N LEU A 38 0.14 13.77 -2.21
CA LEU A 38 1.35 14.59 -2.26
C LEU A 38 1.10 16.00 -1.71
N PRO A 39 2.09 16.56 -0.96
CA PRO A 39 2.00 17.93 -0.43
C PRO A 39 1.96 18.99 -1.54
N ALA A 40 1.89 20.24 -1.15
CA ALA A 40 2.01 21.38 -2.08
C ALA A 40 3.39 21.41 -2.74
N GLU A 41 3.47 21.97 -3.93
CA GLU A 41 4.74 22.24 -4.62
C GLU A 41 5.67 23.09 -3.75
N GLY A 42 6.96 22.80 -3.80
CA GLY A 42 7.98 23.40 -2.95
C GLY A 42 8.24 22.67 -1.63
N ALA A 43 7.31 21.82 -1.16
CA ALA A 43 7.48 21.02 0.05
C ALA A 43 8.43 19.83 -0.15
N GLU A 44 9.01 19.35 0.93
CA GLU A 44 9.82 18.12 0.91
C GLU A 44 8.94 16.89 0.75
N VAL A 45 9.36 15.95 -0.09
CA VAL A 45 8.67 14.67 -0.35
C VAL A 45 9.66 13.53 -0.35
N SER A 46 9.17 12.36 0.05
CA SER A 46 9.91 11.09 0.05
C SER A 46 9.07 10.02 -0.64
N LEU A 47 9.61 9.42 -1.69
CA LEU A 47 8.92 8.41 -2.50
C LEU A 47 9.72 7.11 -2.54
N TYR A 48 9.03 5.99 -2.41
CA TYR A 48 9.54 4.69 -2.82
C TYR A 48 9.51 4.60 -4.33
N ILE A 49 10.62 4.22 -4.95
CA ILE A 49 10.77 4.22 -6.41
C ILE A 49 10.90 2.78 -6.93
N HIS A 50 10.19 2.50 -8.00
CA HIS A 50 10.47 1.38 -8.89
C HIS A 50 11.10 1.93 -10.16
N THR A 51 12.30 1.48 -10.49
CA THR A 51 13.00 1.88 -11.72
C THR A 51 12.77 0.83 -12.79
N GLN A 52 12.16 1.23 -13.89
CA GLN A 52 12.06 0.39 -15.07
C GLN A 52 13.10 0.81 -16.10
N VAL A 53 13.91 -0.14 -16.52
CA VAL A 53 14.91 0.04 -17.58
C VAL A 53 14.57 -0.91 -18.73
N ARG A 54 14.49 -0.38 -19.93
CA ARG A 54 14.44 -1.11 -21.19
C ARG A 54 15.47 -0.48 -22.14
N GLU A 55 15.66 -1.05 -23.31
CA GLU A 55 16.63 -0.53 -24.29
C GLU A 55 16.38 0.93 -24.66
N ASP A 56 15.11 1.34 -24.71
CA ASP A 56 14.64 2.64 -25.15
C ASP A 56 14.01 3.49 -24.02
N ILE A 57 13.85 2.97 -22.81
CA ILE A 57 13.11 3.63 -21.72
C ILE A 57 13.84 3.50 -20.40
N LEU A 58 14.01 4.63 -19.73
CA LEU A 58 14.29 4.74 -18.31
C LEU A 58 13.12 5.47 -17.65
N ALA A 59 12.29 4.76 -16.90
CA ALA A 59 11.13 5.32 -16.23
C ALA A 59 11.15 5.05 -14.73
N LEU A 60 10.73 6.05 -13.95
CA LEU A 60 10.58 5.98 -12.51
C LEU A 60 9.10 5.95 -12.15
N TYR A 61 8.71 5.01 -11.29
CA TYR A 61 7.37 4.91 -10.72
C TYR A 61 7.47 5.16 -9.23
N GLY A 62 6.70 6.13 -8.71
CA GLY A 62 6.80 6.60 -7.33
C GLY A 62 5.55 6.33 -6.52
N PHE A 63 5.77 5.98 -5.25
CA PHE A 63 4.75 5.61 -4.30
C PHE A 63 5.04 6.25 -2.94
N LEU A 64 4.03 6.75 -2.25
CA LEU A 64 4.15 7.26 -0.88
C LEU A 64 4.18 6.11 0.13
N ASP A 65 3.51 5.01 -0.18
CA ASP A 65 3.45 3.83 0.68
C ASP A 65 4.22 2.65 0.08
N ARG A 66 4.92 1.93 0.96
CA ARG A 66 5.69 0.74 0.60
C ARG A 66 4.79 -0.41 0.13
N ASN A 67 3.58 -0.54 0.68
CA ASN A 67 2.64 -1.58 0.27
C ASN A 67 2.09 -1.30 -1.13
N GLU A 68 1.81 -0.03 -1.47
CA GLU A 68 1.43 0.36 -2.84
C GLU A 68 2.52 -0.02 -3.84
N LYS A 69 3.81 0.27 -3.53
CA LYS A 69 4.94 -0.17 -4.36
C LYS A 69 5.00 -1.69 -4.49
N ARG A 70 4.85 -2.44 -3.40
CA ARG A 70 4.86 -3.91 -3.43
C ARG A 70 3.74 -4.46 -4.30
N LEU A 71 2.53 -3.91 -4.19
CA LEU A 71 1.41 -4.30 -5.04
C LEU A 71 1.68 -4.00 -6.52
N PHE A 72 2.22 -2.82 -6.83
CA PHE A 72 2.66 -2.48 -8.19
C PHE A 72 3.65 -3.53 -8.72
N GLU A 73 4.67 -3.89 -7.95
CA GLU A 73 5.68 -4.87 -8.33
C GLU A 73 5.08 -6.27 -8.55
N ARG A 74 4.04 -6.65 -7.78
CA ARG A 74 3.29 -7.89 -8.02
C ARG A 74 2.43 -7.81 -9.29
N LEU A 75 1.74 -6.70 -9.50
CA LEU A 75 0.92 -6.50 -10.69
C LEU A 75 1.71 -6.63 -11.99
N ILE A 76 2.89 -6.04 -12.07
CA ILE A 76 3.73 -6.10 -13.28
C ILE A 76 4.34 -7.48 -13.56
N THR A 77 4.26 -8.43 -12.62
CA THR A 77 4.65 -9.83 -12.89
C THR A 77 3.60 -10.60 -13.67
N VAL A 78 2.37 -10.08 -13.75
CA VAL A 78 1.27 -10.75 -14.45
C VAL A 78 1.39 -10.50 -15.95
N THR A 79 1.33 -11.58 -16.72
CA THR A 79 1.41 -11.49 -18.18
C THR A 79 0.28 -10.64 -18.75
N GLY A 80 0.64 -9.57 -19.46
CA GLY A 80 -0.30 -8.59 -20.02
C GLY A 80 -0.51 -7.35 -19.15
N VAL A 81 0.11 -7.28 -17.97
CA VAL A 81 0.12 -6.08 -17.12
C VAL A 81 1.47 -5.40 -17.22
N GLY A 82 1.54 -4.33 -17.99
CA GLY A 82 2.71 -3.45 -17.98
C GLY A 82 2.62 -2.37 -16.89
N PRO A 83 3.71 -1.64 -16.61
CA PRO A 83 3.73 -0.61 -15.58
C PRO A 83 2.66 0.46 -15.71
N LYS A 84 2.35 0.91 -16.93
CA LYS A 84 1.27 1.88 -17.18
C LYS A 84 -0.09 1.34 -16.72
N LEU A 85 -0.40 0.08 -17.05
CA LEU A 85 -1.65 -0.54 -16.62
C LEU A 85 -1.67 -0.78 -15.11
N ALA A 86 -0.55 -1.16 -14.51
CA ALA A 86 -0.45 -1.30 -13.06
C ALA A 86 -0.76 0.02 -12.33
N VAL A 87 -0.22 1.16 -12.81
CA VAL A 87 -0.58 2.49 -12.27
C VAL A 87 -2.07 2.80 -12.49
N THR A 88 -2.65 2.42 -13.63
CA THR A 88 -4.09 2.59 -13.88
C THR A 88 -4.92 1.77 -12.89
N ILE A 89 -4.54 0.53 -12.60
CA ILE A 89 -5.19 -0.33 -11.60
C ILE A 89 -5.16 0.35 -10.22
N LEU A 90 -3.98 0.80 -9.78
CA LEU A 90 -3.79 1.50 -8.50
C LEU A 90 -4.46 2.87 -8.44
N SER A 91 -4.76 3.48 -9.60
CA SER A 91 -5.53 4.72 -9.69
C SER A 91 -7.04 4.50 -9.62
N GLY A 92 -7.52 3.34 -10.08
CA GLY A 92 -8.94 2.98 -10.04
C GLY A 92 -9.40 2.36 -8.72
N LEU A 93 -8.53 1.61 -8.08
CA LEU A 93 -8.77 0.96 -6.78
C LEU A 93 -7.57 1.19 -5.86
N ASN A 94 -7.82 1.55 -4.60
CA ASN A 94 -6.74 1.61 -3.62
C ASN A 94 -6.11 0.21 -3.39
N PRO A 95 -4.88 0.12 -2.84
CA PRO A 95 -4.17 -1.14 -2.68
C PRO A 95 -4.99 -2.20 -1.93
N GLU A 96 -5.67 -1.83 -0.84
CA GLU A 96 -6.45 -2.75 0.00
C GLU A 96 -7.63 -3.34 -0.77
N ARG A 97 -8.36 -2.50 -1.51
CA ARG A 97 -9.49 -2.94 -2.34
C ARG A 97 -9.04 -3.79 -3.52
N THR A 98 -7.89 -3.48 -4.11
CA THR A 98 -7.30 -4.30 -5.18
C THR A 98 -6.95 -5.69 -4.67
N VAL A 99 -6.27 -5.77 -3.53
CA VAL A 99 -5.94 -7.06 -2.88
C VAL A 99 -7.21 -7.83 -2.51
N ALA A 100 -8.20 -7.15 -1.91
CA ALA A 100 -9.48 -7.77 -1.53
C ALA A 100 -10.23 -8.33 -2.75
N ALA A 101 -10.32 -7.56 -3.86
CA ALA A 101 -10.99 -8.00 -5.08
C ALA A 101 -10.30 -9.22 -5.71
N ILE A 102 -8.96 -9.25 -5.76
CA ILE A 102 -8.21 -10.38 -6.29
C ILE A 102 -8.44 -11.64 -5.42
N ARG A 103 -8.39 -11.51 -4.10
CA ARG A 103 -8.58 -12.64 -3.18
C ARG A 103 -10.02 -13.17 -3.17
N ALA A 104 -10.99 -12.27 -3.25
CA ALA A 104 -12.41 -12.62 -3.36
C ALA A 104 -12.80 -13.13 -4.75
N GLN A 105 -11.85 -13.13 -5.72
CA GLN A 105 -12.12 -13.48 -7.12
C GLN A 105 -13.21 -12.58 -7.74
N ASP A 106 -13.29 -11.33 -7.32
CA ASP A 106 -14.27 -10.35 -7.80
C ASP A 106 -13.85 -9.79 -9.16
N HIS A 107 -14.13 -10.61 -10.20
CA HIS A 107 -13.85 -10.23 -11.59
C HIS A 107 -14.66 -9.01 -12.03
N ALA A 108 -15.85 -8.80 -11.46
CA ALA A 108 -16.70 -7.66 -11.81
C ALA A 108 -16.02 -6.35 -11.42
N THR A 109 -15.55 -6.22 -10.19
CA THR A 109 -14.81 -5.05 -9.72
C THR A 109 -13.55 -4.81 -10.54
N LEU A 110 -12.78 -5.86 -10.85
CA LEU A 110 -11.55 -5.72 -11.63
C LEU A 110 -11.81 -5.26 -13.08
N THR A 111 -12.88 -5.72 -13.72
CA THR A 111 -13.23 -5.34 -15.10
C THR A 111 -13.74 -3.91 -15.26
N HIS A 112 -14.11 -3.22 -14.17
CA HIS A 112 -14.43 -1.79 -14.21
C HIS A 112 -13.20 -0.90 -14.39
N ILE A 113 -12.00 -1.43 -14.20
CA ILE A 113 -10.76 -0.68 -14.37
C ILE A 113 -10.46 -0.55 -15.87
N PRO A 114 -10.21 0.67 -16.39
CA PRO A 114 -9.84 0.86 -17.80
C PRO A 114 -8.62 0.01 -18.18
N GLY A 115 -8.76 -0.75 -19.28
CA GLY A 115 -7.71 -1.64 -19.76
C GLY A 115 -7.69 -3.04 -19.14
N VAL A 116 -8.56 -3.33 -18.17
CA VAL A 116 -8.72 -4.67 -17.59
C VAL A 116 -9.97 -5.34 -18.16
N GLY A 117 -9.80 -6.23 -19.15
CA GLY A 117 -10.87 -7.07 -19.69
C GLY A 117 -11.04 -8.37 -18.89
N LYS A 118 -12.11 -9.14 -19.20
CA LYS A 118 -12.43 -10.41 -18.51
C LYS A 118 -11.22 -11.37 -18.41
N LYS A 119 -10.53 -11.62 -19.55
CA LYS A 119 -9.36 -12.52 -19.58
C LYS A 119 -8.22 -12.05 -18.70
N LEU A 120 -8.01 -10.73 -18.61
CA LEU A 120 -6.96 -10.17 -17.77
C LEU A 120 -7.36 -10.20 -16.29
N ALA A 121 -8.63 -9.93 -15.96
CA ALA A 121 -9.15 -10.07 -14.59
C ALA A 121 -9.01 -11.50 -14.06
N GLU A 122 -9.37 -12.52 -14.87
CA GLU A 122 -9.16 -13.93 -14.54
C GLU A 122 -7.68 -14.23 -14.28
N ARG A 123 -6.78 -13.73 -15.13
CA ARG A 123 -5.34 -13.91 -14.99
C ARG A 123 -4.78 -13.24 -13.73
N LEU A 124 -5.19 -12.00 -13.45
CA LEU A 124 -4.83 -11.30 -12.21
C LEU A 124 -5.18 -12.11 -10.98
N VAL A 125 -6.38 -12.69 -10.94
CA VAL A 125 -6.82 -13.56 -9.85
C VAL A 125 -5.97 -14.81 -9.75
N VAL A 126 -5.80 -15.56 -10.85
CA VAL A 126 -5.07 -16.83 -10.84
C VAL A 126 -3.59 -16.64 -10.47
N GLU A 127 -2.93 -15.61 -11.03
CA GLU A 127 -1.48 -15.42 -10.84
C GLU A 127 -1.13 -14.72 -9.52
N LEU A 128 -2.06 -13.96 -8.91
CA LEU A 128 -1.76 -13.14 -7.73
C LEU A 128 -2.43 -13.62 -6.45
N LYS A 129 -3.50 -14.42 -6.50
CA LYS A 129 -4.26 -14.83 -5.31
C LYS A 129 -3.36 -15.31 -4.16
N ASP A 130 -2.45 -16.22 -4.46
CA ASP A 130 -1.54 -16.81 -3.46
C ASP A 130 -0.35 -15.88 -3.15
N LYS A 131 0.07 -15.06 -4.12
CA LYS A 131 1.20 -14.13 -3.96
C LYS A 131 0.86 -12.87 -3.14
N LEU A 132 -0.41 -12.62 -2.87
CA LEU A 132 -0.88 -11.48 -2.08
C LEU A 132 -1.27 -11.85 -0.64
N GLU A 133 -0.97 -13.07 -0.18
CA GLU A 133 -1.26 -13.47 1.20
C GLU A 133 -0.54 -12.59 2.22
N ASP A 134 0.71 -12.24 1.95
CA ASP A 134 1.54 -11.35 2.76
C ASP A 134 1.13 -9.86 2.66
N MET A 135 0.29 -9.54 1.68
CA MET A 135 -0.31 -8.22 1.47
C MET A 135 -1.80 -8.20 1.82
N ALA A 136 -2.34 -9.34 2.25
CA ALA A 136 -3.67 -9.36 2.81
C ALA A 136 -3.70 -8.29 3.90
N ALA A 137 -4.58 -7.32 3.71
CA ALA A 137 -4.80 -6.30 4.70
C ALA A 137 -4.85 -7.00 6.06
N ALA A 138 -4.05 -6.58 6.99
CA ALA A 138 -4.55 -6.54 8.34
C ALA A 138 -5.99 -6.05 8.19
N PRO A 139 -7.03 -6.81 8.66
CA PRO A 139 -8.41 -6.39 8.53
C PRO A 139 -8.43 -4.92 8.87
N ALA A 140 -9.15 -4.13 8.08
CA ALA A 140 -9.13 -2.67 8.12
C ALA A 140 -8.93 -2.27 9.56
N ALA A 141 -7.82 -1.61 9.84
CA ALA A 141 -7.48 -1.29 11.20
C ALA A 141 -8.73 -0.66 11.79
N VAL A 142 -9.47 -1.41 12.59
CA VAL A 142 -10.35 -0.80 13.56
C VAL A 142 -9.40 0.18 14.20
N SER A 143 -9.70 1.45 14.11
CA SER A 143 -8.83 2.51 14.60
C SER A 143 -8.67 2.26 16.10
N ALA A 144 -7.71 1.42 16.42
CA ALA A 144 -7.31 1.09 17.79
C ALA A 144 -6.61 2.30 18.44
N GLY A 145 -6.86 3.48 17.88
CA GLY A 145 -6.22 4.71 18.31
C GLY A 145 -4.72 4.75 17.97
N PRO A 146 -4.04 5.81 18.30
CA PRO A 146 -2.61 5.98 18.02
C PRO A 146 -1.71 4.93 18.70
N ALA A 147 -2.15 4.31 19.80
CA ALA A 147 -1.41 3.28 20.51
C ALA A 147 -1.53 1.86 19.90
N GLY A 148 -2.49 1.63 19.00
CA GLY A 148 -2.79 0.29 18.50
C GLY A 148 -1.65 -0.37 17.70
N GLU A 149 -0.96 0.38 16.85
CA GLU A 149 0.17 -0.15 16.07
C GLU A 149 1.39 -0.47 16.94
N ASP A 150 1.67 0.36 17.91
CA ASP A 150 2.78 0.16 18.84
C ASP A 150 2.55 -1.10 19.70
N VAL A 151 1.32 -1.30 20.18
CA VAL A 151 0.92 -2.50 20.93
C VAL A 151 0.98 -3.75 20.06
N LEU A 152 0.56 -3.68 18.80
CA LEU A 152 0.65 -4.79 17.84
C LEU A 152 2.10 -5.18 17.59
N SER A 153 2.97 -4.19 17.40
CA SER A 153 4.41 -4.38 17.23
C SER A 153 5.03 -5.05 18.46
N ALA A 154 4.70 -4.57 19.67
CA ALA A 154 5.20 -5.13 20.92
C ALA A 154 4.77 -6.59 21.12
N LEU A 155 3.50 -6.92 20.87
CA LEU A 155 2.98 -8.29 20.99
C LEU A 155 3.64 -9.24 19.97
N THR A 156 3.85 -8.79 18.74
CA THR A 156 4.55 -9.59 17.72
C THR A 156 6.01 -9.82 18.06
N ASN A 157 6.70 -8.84 18.64
CA ASN A 157 8.08 -8.99 19.14
C ASN A 157 8.18 -9.95 20.34
N LEU A 158 7.10 -10.09 21.11
CA LEU A 158 6.99 -11.09 22.20
C LEU A 158 6.67 -12.51 21.69
N GLY A 159 6.53 -12.69 20.35
CA GLY A 159 6.32 -14.00 19.74
C GLY A 159 4.85 -14.37 19.49
N TYR A 160 3.91 -13.49 19.79
CA TYR A 160 2.50 -13.73 19.44
C TYR A 160 2.27 -13.59 17.94
N GLN A 161 1.44 -14.45 17.39
CA GLN A 161 1.08 -14.36 15.96
C GLN A 161 0.25 -13.09 15.71
N ARG A 162 0.63 -12.35 14.66
CA ARG A 162 0.01 -11.06 14.31
C ARG A 162 -1.53 -11.09 14.27
N PRO A 163 -2.20 -12.12 13.70
CA PRO A 163 -3.67 -12.18 13.70
C PRO A 163 -4.27 -12.32 15.10
N ALA A 164 -3.61 -13.07 15.99
CA ALA A 164 -4.06 -13.23 17.37
C ALA A 164 -3.87 -11.94 18.18
N ALA A 165 -2.72 -11.28 18.02
CA ALA A 165 -2.43 -10.00 18.65
C ALA A 165 -3.42 -8.90 18.21
N GLN A 166 -3.72 -8.83 16.92
CA GLN A 166 -4.66 -7.87 16.39
C GLN A 166 -6.08 -8.08 16.92
N LYS A 167 -6.58 -9.32 16.93
CA LYS A 167 -7.89 -9.66 17.47
C LYS A 167 -8.00 -9.32 18.97
N ALA A 168 -6.93 -9.50 19.72
CA ALA A 168 -6.89 -9.14 21.13
C ALA A 168 -6.96 -7.63 21.35
N ILE A 169 -6.26 -6.84 20.53
CA ILE A 169 -6.31 -5.36 20.55
C ILE A 169 -7.73 -4.88 20.18
N GLU A 170 -8.31 -5.38 19.11
CA GLU A 170 -9.67 -5.06 18.68
C GLU A 170 -10.68 -5.34 19.80
N SER A 171 -10.62 -6.52 20.41
CA SER A 171 -11.50 -6.91 21.51
C SER A 171 -11.30 -6.05 22.77
N ALA A 172 -10.07 -5.55 23.01
CA ALA A 172 -9.80 -4.65 24.13
C ALA A 172 -10.42 -3.27 23.90
N VAL A 173 -10.25 -2.71 22.68
CA VAL A 173 -10.80 -1.38 22.31
C VAL A 173 -12.33 -1.42 22.15
N GLU A 174 -12.90 -2.55 21.71
CA GLU A 174 -14.34 -2.73 21.62
C GLU A 174 -15.03 -2.71 22.99
N LYS A 175 -14.34 -3.26 24.01
CA LYS A 175 -14.81 -3.22 25.43
C LYS A 175 -14.66 -1.85 26.06
N ASP A 176 -13.58 -1.13 25.74
CA ASP A 176 -13.30 0.19 26.27
C ASP A 176 -12.51 1.03 25.25
N LYS A 177 -13.23 1.94 24.58
CA LYS A 177 -12.67 2.83 23.54
C LYS A 177 -11.57 3.76 24.07
N SER A 178 -11.53 4.04 25.37
CA SER A 178 -10.48 4.89 25.96
C SER A 178 -9.09 4.24 25.93
N LEU A 179 -9.03 2.91 25.92
CA LEU A 179 -7.77 2.16 25.87
C LEU A 179 -6.94 2.41 24.61
N GLY A 180 -7.59 2.79 23.49
CA GLY A 180 -6.88 3.06 22.23
C GLY A 180 -5.98 4.30 22.23
N GLN A 181 -6.00 5.12 23.26
CA GLN A 181 -5.24 6.37 23.34
C GLN A 181 -3.83 6.17 23.93
N GLU A 182 -3.63 5.20 24.79
CA GLU A 182 -2.38 5.00 25.54
C GLU A 182 -1.86 3.56 25.41
N PHE A 183 -0.54 3.44 25.23
CA PHE A 183 0.13 2.15 25.02
C PHE A 183 -0.05 1.17 26.17
N ASP A 184 0.27 1.58 27.40
CA ASP A 184 0.32 0.69 28.58
C ASP A 184 -1.03 0.05 28.93
N PRO A 185 -2.14 0.80 29.03
CA PRO A 185 -3.44 0.23 29.30
C PRO A 185 -3.91 -0.73 28.21
N LEU A 186 -3.72 -0.37 26.94
CA LEU A 186 -4.10 -1.20 25.79
C LEU A 186 -3.27 -2.48 25.73
N PHE A 187 -1.96 -2.38 25.93
CA PHE A 187 -1.05 -3.52 25.93
C PHE A 187 -1.40 -4.55 27.01
N ARG A 188 -1.68 -4.08 28.26
CA ARG A 188 -2.09 -4.95 29.37
C ARG A 188 -3.45 -5.60 29.11
N ALA A 189 -4.40 -4.87 28.52
CA ALA A 189 -5.71 -5.41 28.19
C ALA A 189 -5.61 -6.48 27.09
N ALA A 190 -4.85 -6.22 26.03
CA ALA A 190 -4.61 -7.18 24.97
C ALA A 190 -3.90 -8.45 25.44
N LEU A 191 -2.87 -8.33 26.32
CA LEU A 191 -2.20 -9.47 26.92
C LEU A 191 -3.12 -10.38 27.76
N LYS A 192 -4.14 -9.81 28.42
CA LYS A 192 -5.13 -10.60 29.18
C LYS A 192 -6.07 -11.38 28.29
N ILE A 193 -6.31 -10.89 27.05
CA ILE A 193 -7.21 -11.52 26.08
C ILE A 193 -6.48 -12.62 25.29
N ILE A 194 -5.18 -12.43 25.01
CA ILE A 194 -4.41 -13.34 24.15
C ILE A 194 -3.90 -14.60 24.92
N ARG A 195 -3.97 -14.56 26.26
CA ARG A 195 -3.68 -15.71 27.13
C ARG A 195 -4.86 -16.67 27.12
#